data_f43de0f831a19974ebe5691dbe96714f
#
_entry.id   f43de0f831a19974ebe5691dbe96714f
#
_cell.length_a   1.000
_cell.length_b   1.000
_cell.length_c   1.000
_cell.angle_alpha   90.00
_cell.angle_beta   90.00
_cell.angle_gamma   90.00
#
_symmetry.space_group_name_H-M   'P 1'
#
loop_
_entity.id
_entity.type
_entity.pdbx_description
1 polymer ?
#
loop_
_entity_poly.entity_id
_entity_poly.type
_entity_poly.pdbx_seq_one_letter_code
_entity_poly.pdbx_strand_id
1 'polypeptide(L)'
;MASGPTASGSAASGSVASGSAAPEAVASSPGASGPAAPSSAAPAPAPRTTTLAQRKRELVATELTETALQLFAHRGFEAVTVDEIATAVGVSKRTFFRYFASKDDVVVQFLAGMGADMRAELAARPAGEPPSAALLHAVSVPLAACGDHAERTLPVVRLILRTPALLARFLEHEAGWREELAGELAARLGLDPADSLYPRLAAGMALAAFDTVLRRWSEDADAAGDAGDADPLVLIVRAFAQLAPALDAV
;
A
#
# COMPACT_ATOMS: atom_id res chain seq x y z
N MET A 1 -1.04 15.10 60.18
CA MET A 1 0.30 15.62 60.46
C MET A 1 0.89 16.02 59.12
N ALA A 2 0.84 17.23 58.83
CA ALA A 2 1.91 18.25 58.91
C ALA A 2 2.85 18.08 57.71
N SER A 3 3.23 18.96 56.92
CA SER A 3 3.13 20.42 56.70
C SER A 3 3.98 20.68 55.43
N GLY A 4 3.61 21.63 54.60
CA GLY A 4 4.53 22.26 53.64
C GLY A 4 5.53 23.18 54.38
N PRO A 5 6.30 24.07 53.73
CA PRO A 5 5.87 25.20 52.90
C PRO A 5 6.81 25.55 51.72
N THR A 6 6.35 26.26 50.68
CA THR A 6 6.50 27.71 50.33
C THR A 6 7.92 28.29 50.15
N ALA A 7 8.15 28.95 49.02
CA ALA A 7 8.54 30.35 48.78
C ALA A 7 9.26 30.47 47.43
N SER A 8 8.87 31.24 46.41
CA SER A 8 8.80 32.69 46.28
C SER A 8 10.17 33.37 45.96
N GLY A 9 10.15 34.16 44.94
CA GLY A 9 11.15 35.17 44.61
C GLY A 9 11.41 35.28 43.11
N SER A 10 10.85 36.19 42.43
CA SER A 10 10.91 37.67 42.27
C SER A 10 11.86 38.08 41.16
N ALA A 11 11.29 38.56 40.09
CA ALA A 11 11.37 39.84 39.36
C ALA A 11 12.70 40.62 39.25
N ALA A 12 12.97 41.06 38.01
CA ALA A 12 13.48 42.38 37.60
C ALA A 12 13.52 42.40 36.04
N SER A 13 12.74 43.10 35.29
CA SER A 13 12.65 44.56 35.00
C SER A 13 13.93 45.22 34.51
N GLY A 14 13.86 45.75 33.29
CA GLY A 14 14.77 46.66 32.66
C GLY A 14 14.44 46.84 31.18
N SER A 15 13.79 47.66 30.73
CA SER A 15 13.35 48.98 30.31
C SER A 15 14.39 49.81 29.55
N VAL A 16 13.88 50.38 28.43
CA VAL A 16 14.16 51.62 27.64
C VAL A 16 15.42 51.64 26.75
N ALA A 17 15.41 52.20 25.50
CA ALA A 17 14.83 53.38 24.89
C ALA A 17 14.99 53.28 23.36
N SER A 18 14.03 53.65 22.54
CA SER A 18 13.81 54.90 21.83
C SER A 18 14.96 55.43 20.96
N GLY A 19 14.69 55.57 19.66
CA GLY A 19 15.47 56.32 18.68
C GLY A 19 14.72 56.45 17.35
N SER A 20 13.99 57.56 17.27
CA SER A 20 13.25 58.12 16.13
C SER A 20 14.21 58.68 15.08
N ALA A 21 13.89 58.56 13.79
CA ALA A 21 13.86 59.68 12.82
C ALA A 21 13.60 59.15 11.39
N ALA A 22 12.50 59.56 10.79
CA ALA A 22 12.42 59.83 9.37
C ALA A 22 12.71 61.35 9.20
N PRO A 23 12.88 61.96 7.98
CA PRO A 23 11.92 61.91 6.88
C PRO A 23 12.48 62.08 5.43
N GLU A 24 11.53 62.18 4.50
CA GLU A 24 11.45 62.88 3.18
C GLU A 24 12.10 62.24 1.95
N ALA A 25 11.34 61.83 1.02
CA ALA A 25 10.50 62.43 -0.06
C ALA A 25 11.31 62.85 -1.28
N VAL A 26 10.95 62.41 -2.45
CA VAL A 26 10.58 63.16 -3.68
C VAL A 26 10.67 62.30 -4.94
N ALA A 27 9.57 61.96 -5.49
CA ALA A 27 8.99 62.22 -6.82
C ALA A 27 9.60 61.58 -8.08
N SER A 28 8.66 61.09 -8.84
CA SER A 28 8.46 61.18 -10.31
C SER A 28 8.67 59.91 -11.12
N SER A 29 7.54 59.37 -11.54
CA SER A 29 7.31 58.52 -12.72
C SER A 29 7.63 59.31 -14.02
N PRO A 30 7.61 58.75 -15.25
CA PRO A 30 6.81 57.59 -15.72
C PRO A 30 7.51 56.69 -16.79
N GLY A 31 6.91 55.54 -17.00
CA GLY A 31 6.70 54.99 -18.36
C GLY A 31 7.69 53.99 -18.87
N ALA A 32 7.25 52.76 -18.97
CA ALA A 32 7.25 51.98 -20.22
C ALA A 32 6.59 50.61 -20.00
N SER A 33 5.45 50.48 -20.62
CA SER A 33 4.79 49.17 -20.82
C SER A 33 5.65 48.29 -21.71
N GLY A 34 6.19 47.20 -21.12
CA GLY A 34 6.75 46.08 -21.86
C GLY A 34 5.79 44.90 -21.79
N PRO A 35 5.55 44.13 -22.88
CA PRO A 35 4.62 43.04 -22.88
C PRO A 35 5.11 41.90 -22.00
N ALA A 36 4.19 41.37 -21.17
CA ALA A 36 4.39 40.21 -20.35
C ALA A 36 4.81 39.01 -21.22
N ALA A 37 5.95 38.43 -20.94
CA ALA A 37 6.38 37.18 -21.51
C ALA A 37 5.42 36.06 -21.05
N PRO A 38 5.00 35.15 -21.95
CA PRO A 38 4.19 34.01 -21.54
C PRO A 38 4.97 33.13 -20.57
N SER A 39 4.39 32.91 -19.40
CA SER A 39 4.85 31.92 -18.43
C SER A 39 5.00 30.56 -19.13
N SER A 40 6.24 30.13 -19.26
CA SER A 40 6.56 28.78 -19.75
C SER A 40 6.08 27.79 -18.71
N ALA A 41 4.86 27.26 -18.92
CA ALA A 41 4.40 26.09 -18.20
C ALA A 41 5.37 24.94 -18.52
N ALA A 42 6.02 24.42 -17.50
CA ALA A 42 6.85 23.22 -17.63
C ALA A 42 5.99 22.10 -18.24
N PRO A 43 6.49 21.37 -19.25
CA PRO A 43 5.75 20.28 -19.84
C PRO A 43 5.50 19.20 -18.79
N ALA A 44 4.25 18.75 -18.68
CA ALA A 44 3.87 17.61 -17.88
C ALA A 44 4.78 16.40 -18.24
N PRO A 45 5.24 15.60 -17.25
CA PRO A 45 6.06 14.44 -17.54
C PRO A 45 5.32 13.51 -18.51
N ALA A 46 5.91 13.26 -19.67
CA ALA A 46 5.37 12.35 -20.65
C ALA A 46 5.19 10.95 -20.04
N PRO A 47 4.12 10.21 -20.39
CA PRO A 47 3.92 8.86 -19.91
C PRO A 47 5.15 8.02 -20.26
N ARG A 48 5.75 7.36 -19.25
CA ARG A 48 6.92 6.52 -19.41
C ARG A 48 6.54 5.34 -20.28
N THR A 49 6.86 5.39 -21.56
CA THR A 49 6.64 4.26 -22.47
C THR A 49 7.56 3.12 -22.03
N THR A 50 6.96 2.08 -21.45
CA THR A 50 7.65 0.84 -21.11
C THR A 50 8.31 0.28 -22.37
N THR A 51 9.63 0.10 -22.38
CA THR A 51 10.35 -0.43 -23.54
C THR A 51 9.97 -1.89 -23.78
N LEU A 52 10.12 -2.37 -25.03
CA LEU A 52 9.88 -3.79 -25.35
C LEU A 52 10.73 -4.73 -24.47
N ALA A 53 11.96 -4.34 -24.16
CA ALA A 53 12.84 -5.09 -23.27
C ALA A 53 12.29 -5.16 -21.82
N GLN A 54 11.71 -4.08 -21.32
CA GLN A 54 11.06 -4.04 -20.01
C GLN A 54 9.82 -4.95 -19.97
N ARG A 55 8.93 -4.84 -20.96
CA ARG A 55 7.75 -5.72 -21.07
C ARG A 55 8.13 -7.19 -21.13
N LYS A 56 9.15 -7.54 -21.92
CA LYS A 56 9.65 -8.93 -21.97
C LYS A 56 10.20 -9.39 -20.63
N ARG A 57 10.87 -8.50 -19.90
CA ARG A 57 11.40 -8.80 -18.57
C ARG A 57 10.26 -9.04 -17.58
N GLU A 58 9.25 -8.21 -17.56
CA GLU A 58 8.05 -8.33 -16.74
C GLU A 58 7.32 -9.64 -17.03
N LEU A 59 7.08 -9.97 -18.30
CA LEU A 59 6.43 -11.23 -18.69
C LEU A 59 7.18 -12.47 -18.17
N VAL A 60 8.51 -12.50 -18.31
CA VAL A 60 9.31 -13.63 -17.80
C VAL A 60 9.30 -13.68 -16.27
N ALA A 61 9.31 -12.53 -15.59
CA ALA A 61 9.21 -12.50 -14.13
C ALA A 61 7.86 -13.02 -13.65
N THR A 62 6.77 -12.60 -14.29
CA THR A 62 5.41 -13.07 -14.00
C THR A 62 5.29 -14.58 -14.19
N GLU A 63 5.75 -15.11 -15.33
CA GLU A 63 5.70 -16.54 -15.63
C GLU A 63 6.52 -17.37 -14.62
N LEU A 64 7.69 -16.88 -14.23
CA LEU A 64 8.51 -17.50 -13.18
C LEU A 64 7.79 -17.50 -11.83
N THR A 65 7.15 -16.39 -11.47
CA THR A 65 6.40 -16.27 -10.21
C THR A 65 5.22 -17.23 -10.19
N GLU A 66 4.38 -17.22 -11.21
CA GLU A 66 3.20 -18.09 -11.30
C GLU A 66 3.59 -19.57 -11.25
N THR A 67 4.57 -19.97 -12.06
CA THR A 67 5.05 -21.36 -12.09
C THR A 67 5.64 -21.77 -10.75
N ALA A 68 6.45 -20.92 -10.12
CA ALA A 68 7.03 -21.22 -8.82
C ALA A 68 5.96 -21.40 -7.74
N LEU A 69 4.99 -20.47 -7.66
CA LEU A 69 3.90 -20.55 -6.70
C LEU A 69 3.05 -21.81 -6.89
N GLN A 70 2.76 -22.21 -8.14
CA GLN A 70 2.05 -23.45 -8.42
C GLN A 70 2.86 -24.68 -8.00
N LEU A 71 4.15 -24.74 -8.30
CA LEU A 71 5.02 -25.83 -7.84
C LEU A 71 5.08 -25.91 -6.32
N PHE A 72 5.22 -24.76 -5.64
CA PHE A 72 5.20 -24.70 -4.18
C PHE A 72 3.87 -25.20 -3.59
N ALA A 73 2.75 -24.81 -4.18
CA ALA A 73 1.43 -25.22 -3.72
C ALA A 73 1.18 -26.73 -3.88
N HIS A 74 1.65 -27.31 -4.98
CA HIS A 74 1.43 -28.74 -5.26
C HIS A 74 2.41 -29.68 -4.57
N ARG A 75 3.66 -29.25 -4.37
CA ARG A 75 4.76 -30.13 -3.89
C ARG A 75 5.30 -29.71 -2.52
N GLY A 76 4.87 -28.57 -2.00
CA GLY A 76 5.40 -27.97 -0.79
C GLY A 76 6.61 -27.07 -1.07
N PHE A 77 6.71 -25.98 -0.32
CA PHE A 77 7.74 -24.95 -0.51
C PHE A 77 9.15 -25.52 -0.38
N GLU A 78 9.41 -26.37 0.62
CA GLU A 78 10.75 -26.91 0.88
C GLU A 78 11.21 -27.93 -0.18
N ALA A 79 10.28 -28.66 -0.77
CA ALA A 79 10.59 -29.73 -1.72
C ALA A 79 10.96 -29.20 -3.12
N VAL A 80 10.61 -27.96 -3.45
CA VAL A 80 10.85 -27.38 -4.78
C VAL A 80 12.19 -26.66 -4.84
N THR A 81 12.96 -26.92 -5.90
CA THR A 81 14.25 -26.30 -6.16
C THR A 81 14.17 -25.23 -7.24
N VAL A 82 15.13 -24.29 -7.23
CA VAL A 82 15.27 -23.28 -8.28
C VAL A 82 15.47 -23.89 -9.67
N ASP A 83 16.17 -25.04 -9.75
CA ASP A 83 16.40 -25.73 -11.02
C ASP A 83 15.10 -26.28 -11.61
N GLU A 84 14.21 -26.80 -10.79
CA GLU A 84 12.89 -27.27 -11.22
C GLU A 84 12.00 -26.12 -11.71
N ILE A 85 11.99 -24.97 -11.00
CA ILE A 85 11.26 -23.78 -11.43
C ILE A 85 11.78 -23.28 -12.78
N ALA A 86 13.09 -23.11 -12.90
CA ALA A 86 13.72 -22.64 -14.14
C ALA A 86 13.44 -23.59 -15.32
N THR A 87 13.52 -24.91 -15.09
CA THR A 87 13.22 -25.94 -16.09
C THR A 87 11.76 -25.89 -16.54
N ALA A 88 10.82 -25.73 -15.61
CA ALA A 88 9.39 -25.68 -15.90
C ALA A 88 9.00 -24.49 -16.80
N VAL A 89 9.70 -23.35 -16.66
CA VAL A 89 9.52 -22.14 -17.51
C VAL A 89 10.39 -22.20 -18.78
N GLY A 90 11.26 -23.18 -18.90
CA GLY A 90 12.17 -23.29 -20.07
C GLY A 90 13.33 -22.28 -20.06
N VAL A 91 13.72 -21.80 -18.88
CA VAL A 91 14.85 -20.87 -18.71
C VAL A 91 16.01 -21.52 -17.96
N SER A 92 17.20 -20.91 -18.02
CA SER A 92 18.33 -21.38 -17.23
C SER A 92 18.23 -20.92 -15.76
N LYS A 93 18.86 -21.66 -14.83
CA LYS A 93 19.06 -21.26 -13.44
C LYS A 93 19.68 -19.86 -13.32
N ARG A 94 20.64 -19.53 -14.19
CA ARG A 94 21.25 -18.19 -14.29
C ARG A 94 20.20 -17.13 -14.66
N THR A 95 19.23 -17.49 -15.50
CA THR A 95 18.13 -16.60 -15.87
C THR A 95 17.21 -16.36 -14.67
N PHE A 96 16.87 -17.39 -13.89
CA PHE A 96 16.11 -17.25 -12.64
C PHE A 96 16.80 -16.25 -11.70
N PHE A 97 18.09 -16.44 -11.40
CA PHE A 97 18.85 -15.56 -10.50
C PHE A 97 19.07 -14.13 -11.02
N ARG A 98 18.68 -13.83 -12.24
CA ARG A 98 18.61 -12.45 -12.74
C ARG A 98 17.36 -11.72 -12.28
N TYR A 99 16.30 -12.46 -11.90
CA TYR A 99 15.01 -11.93 -11.45
C TYR A 99 14.83 -12.04 -9.94
N PHE A 100 15.26 -13.13 -9.34
CA PHE A 100 15.03 -13.47 -7.95
C PHE A 100 16.32 -13.91 -7.28
N ALA A 101 16.58 -13.41 -6.06
CA ALA A 101 17.77 -13.79 -5.29
C ALA A 101 17.67 -15.23 -4.74
N SER A 102 16.46 -15.71 -4.47
CA SER A 102 16.17 -17.04 -3.93
C SER A 102 14.75 -17.48 -4.29
N LYS A 103 14.35 -18.70 -3.91
CA LYS A 103 12.96 -19.15 -4.03
C LYS A 103 12.03 -18.38 -3.06
N ASP A 104 12.53 -17.94 -1.92
CA ASP A 104 11.81 -17.08 -0.98
C ASP A 104 11.52 -15.73 -1.59
N ASP A 105 12.46 -15.17 -2.35
CA ASP A 105 12.33 -13.87 -3.02
C ASP A 105 11.16 -13.85 -4.01
N VAL A 106 10.81 -14.99 -4.61
CA VAL A 106 9.61 -15.10 -5.45
C VAL A 106 8.34 -14.76 -4.65
N VAL A 107 8.20 -15.30 -3.45
CA VAL A 107 7.06 -15.04 -2.58
C VAL A 107 7.07 -13.59 -2.09
N VAL A 108 8.24 -13.09 -1.70
CA VAL A 108 8.42 -11.70 -1.25
C VAL A 108 8.01 -10.71 -2.34
N GLN A 109 8.48 -10.91 -3.59
CA GLN A 109 8.12 -10.03 -4.71
C GLN A 109 6.64 -10.16 -5.09
N PHE A 110 6.06 -11.35 -5.01
CA PHE A 110 4.61 -11.55 -5.21
C PHE A 110 3.79 -10.75 -4.19
N LEU A 111 4.11 -10.85 -2.90
CA LEU A 111 3.43 -10.09 -1.84
C LEU A 111 3.64 -8.57 -1.99
N ALA A 112 4.86 -8.14 -2.35
CA ALA A 112 5.14 -6.73 -2.60
C ALA A 112 4.31 -6.19 -3.78
N GLY A 113 4.11 -7.00 -4.84
CA GLY A 113 3.23 -6.67 -5.96
C GLY A 113 1.79 -6.44 -5.51
N MET A 114 1.24 -7.33 -4.69
CA MET A 114 -0.12 -7.17 -4.14
C MET A 114 -0.31 -5.85 -3.39
N GLY A 115 0.65 -5.46 -2.55
CA GLY A 115 0.60 -4.18 -1.83
C GLY A 115 0.67 -2.98 -2.77
N ALA A 116 1.52 -3.04 -3.79
CA ALA A 116 1.63 -1.99 -4.79
C ALA A 116 0.33 -1.80 -5.57
N ASP A 117 -0.36 -2.90 -5.92
CA ASP A 117 -1.65 -2.86 -6.63
C ASP A 117 -2.76 -2.28 -5.76
N MET A 118 -2.86 -2.69 -4.48
CA MET A 118 -3.81 -2.10 -3.53
C MET A 118 -3.60 -0.59 -3.36
N ARG A 119 -2.35 -0.15 -3.22
CA ARG A 119 -2.01 1.27 -3.09
C ARG A 119 -2.33 2.03 -4.37
N ALA A 120 -2.02 1.47 -5.54
CA ALA A 120 -2.31 2.10 -6.83
C ALA A 120 -3.81 2.26 -7.05
N GLU A 121 -4.62 1.26 -6.69
CA GLU A 121 -6.08 1.35 -6.74
C GLU A 121 -6.59 2.45 -5.81
N LEU A 122 -6.13 2.50 -4.56
CA LEU A 122 -6.54 3.54 -3.61
C LEU A 122 -6.21 4.95 -4.13
N ALA A 123 -5.02 5.12 -4.71
CA ALA A 123 -4.58 6.39 -5.30
C ALA A 123 -5.43 6.81 -6.52
N ALA A 124 -5.93 5.84 -7.28
CA ALA A 124 -6.74 6.08 -8.48
C ALA A 124 -8.22 6.42 -8.17
N ARG A 125 -8.68 6.18 -6.94
CA ARG A 125 -10.09 6.43 -6.56
C ARG A 125 -10.43 7.92 -6.58
N PRO A 126 -11.69 8.29 -6.96
CA PRO A 126 -12.15 9.68 -6.92
C PRO A 126 -11.97 10.32 -5.54
N ALA A 127 -11.51 11.58 -5.47
CA ALA A 127 -11.23 12.26 -4.21
C ALA A 127 -12.47 12.42 -3.30
N GLY A 128 -13.68 12.51 -3.87
CA GLY A 128 -14.92 12.62 -3.11
C GLY A 128 -15.56 11.29 -2.70
N GLU A 129 -14.91 10.16 -3.00
CA GLU A 129 -15.42 8.85 -2.60
C GLU A 129 -15.19 8.62 -1.10
N PRO A 130 -16.18 8.06 -0.36
CA PRO A 130 -16.03 7.75 1.06
C PRO A 130 -14.81 6.83 1.32
N PRO A 131 -14.13 7.00 2.45
CA PRO A 131 -12.97 6.16 2.82
C PRO A 131 -13.28 4.67 2.80
N SER A 132 -14.46 4.26 3.27
CA SER A 132 -14.91 2.86 3.25
C SER A 132 -14.95 2.29 1.84
N ALA A 133 -15.52 3.03 0.89
CA ALA A 133 -15.61 2.59 -0.50
C ALA A 133 -14.22 2.53 -1.16
N ALA A 134 -13.39 3.55 -0.96
CA ALA A 134 -12.05 3.60 -1.53
C ALA A 134 -11.16 2.45 -1.02
N LEU A 135 -11.20 2.18 0.30
CA LEU A 135 -10.47 1.06 0.90
C LEU A 135 -11.02 -0.30 0.47
N LEU A 136 -12.36 -0.45 0.36
CA LEU A 136 -12.98 -1.66 -0.17
C LEU A 136 -12.44 -1.99 -1.56
N HIS A 137 -12.42 -1.01 -2.46
CA HIS A 137 -11.87 -1.20 -3.80
C HIS A 137 -10.41 -1.63 -3.76
N ALA A 138 -9.59 -0.96 -2.96
CA ALA A 138 -8.17 -1.28 -2.84
C ALA A 138 -7.93 -2.73 -2.41
N VAL A 139 -8.55 -3.18 -1.31
CA VAL A 139 -8.35 -4.55 -0.81
C VAL A 139 -9.07 -5.61 -1.65
N SER A 140 -10.00 -5.21 -2.51
CA SER A 140 -10.68 -6.12 -3.43
C SER A 140 -9.81 -6.55 -4.61
N VAL A 141 -8.78 -5.76 -4.97
CA VAL A 141 -7.89 -6.08 -6.12
C VAL A 141 -7.28 -7.48 -6.00
N PRO A 142 -6.55 -7.83 -4.93
CA PRO A 142 -5.99 -9.17 -4.80
C PRO A 142 -7.05 -10.25 -4.59
N LEU A 143 -8.20 -9.93 -3.99
CA LEU A 143 -9.30 -10.88 -3.80
C LEU A 143 -10.00 -11.21 -5.11
N ALA A 144 -10.15 -10.26 -6.03
CA ALA A 144 -10.66 -10.50 -7.38
C ALA A 144 -9.79 -11.50 -8.13
N ALA A 145 -8.46 -11.28 -8.12
CA ALA A 145 -7.51 -12.22 -8.72
C ALA A 145 -7.59 -13.63 -8.09
N CYS A 146 -7.90 -13.71 -6.78
CA CYS A 146 -8.14 -14.99 -6.10
C CYS A 146 -9.43 -15.67 -6.62
N GLY A 147 -10.54 -14.94 -6.73
CA GLY A 147 -11.83 -15.47 -7.17
C GLY A 147 -11.82 -15.90 -8.64
N ASP A 148 -11.29 -15.07 -9.53
CA ASP A 148 -11.24 -15.32 -10.98
C ASP A 148 -10.47 -16.61 -11.36
N HIS A 149 -9.51 -17.01 -10.51
CA HIS A 149 -8.67 -18.18 -10.74
C HIS A 149 -8.56 -19.08 -9.49
N ALA A 150 -9.68 -19.34 -8.82
CA ALA A 150 -9.73 -20.04 -7.54
C ALA A 150 -8.95 -21.36 -7.53
N GLU A 151 -9.06 -22.15 -8.60
CA GLU A 151 -8.34 -23.43 -8.74
C GLU A 151 -6.80 -23.29 -8.62
N ARG A 152 -6.27 -22.14 -9.07
CA ARG A 152 -4.83 -21.86 -9.03
C ARG A 152 -4.41 -21.13 -7.77
N THR A 153 -5.25 -20.20 -7.30
CA THR A 153 -4.89 -19.27 -6.23
C THR A 153 -5.12 -19.84 -4.85
N LEU A 154 -6.18 -20.64 -4.67
CA LEU A 154 -6.51 -21.24 -3.39
C LEU A 154 -5.36 -22.13 -2.83
N PRO A 155 -4.71 -23.01 -3.60
CA PRO A 155 -3.57 -23.77 -3.12
C PRO A 155 -2.39 -22.88 -2.70
N VAL A 156 -2.18 -21.76 -3.39
CA VAL A 156 -1.12 -20.78 -3.06
C VAL A 156 -1.45 -20.04 -1.75
N VAL A 157 -2.68 -19.58 -1.59
CA VAL A 157 -3.14 -18.92 -0.35
C VAL A 157 -3.00 -19.86 0.84
N ARG A 158 -3.44 -21.12 0.70
CA ARG A 158 -3.28 -22.15 1.74
C ARG A 158 -1.82 -22.39 2.08
N LEU A 159 -0.97 -22.49 1.06
CA LEU A 159 0.47 -22.64 1.26
C LEU A 159 1.04 -21.50 2.10
N ILE A 160 0.74 -20.25 1.76
CA ILE A 160 1.22 -19.07 2.49
C ILE A 160 0.71 -19.06 3.92
N LEU A 161 -0.58 -19.28 4.13
CA LEU A 161 -1.21 -19.22 5.45
C LEU A 161 -0.82 -20.39 6.37
N ARG A 162 -0.48 -21.56 5.81
CA ARG A 162 -0.18 -22.79 6.58
C ARG A 162 1.32 -23.06 6.75
N THR A 163 2.19 -22.43 5.97
CA THR A 163 3.65 -22.57 6.10
C THR A 163 4.20 -21.48 7.01
N PRO A 164 4.71 -21.80 8.22
CA PRO A 164 5.10 -20.77 9.20
C PRO A 164 6.06 -19.71 8.66
N ALA A 165 7.05 -20.11 7.84
CA ALA A 165 8.00 -19.18 7.24
C ALA A 165 7.34 -18.22 6.25
N LEU A 166 6.38 -18.70 5.43
CA LEU A 166 5.67 -17.87 4.46
C LEU A 166 4.63 -16.99 5.14
N LEU A 167 3.94 -17.50 6.16
CA LEU A 167 3.02 -16.71 6.98
C LEU A 167 3.75 -15.55 7.66
N ALA A 168 4.96 -15.77 8.18
CA ALA A 168 5.75 -14.70 8.77
C ALA A 168 6.05 -13.59 7.73
N ARG A 169 6.40 -13.96 6.49
CA ARG A 169 6.59 -13.01 5.38
C ARG A 169 5.31 -12.27 5.02
N PHE A 170 4.20 -12.97 4.96
CA PHE A 170 2.89 -12.35 4.70
C PHE A 170 2.57 -11.28 5.76
N LEU A 171 2.70 -11.60 7.05
CA LEU A 171 2.45 -10.66 8.14
C LEU A 171 3.42 -9.47 8.15
N GLU A 172 4.69 -9.69 7.76
CA GLU A 172 5.67 -8.63 7.58
C GLU A 172 5.25 -7.65 6.46
N HIS A 173 4.82 -8.19 5.30
CA HIS A 173 4.31 -7.37 4.21
C HIS A 173 3.02 -6.65 4.55
N GLU A 174 2.09 -7.31 5.25
CA GLU A 174 0.84 -6.70 5.70
C GLU A 174 1.08 -5.47 6.58
N ALA A 175 2.10 -5.51 7.45
CA ALA A 175 2.50 -4.35 8.22
C ALA A 175 2.98 -3.19 7.33
N GLY A 176 3.72 -3.48 6.26
CA GLY A 176 4.13 -2.49 5.25
C GLY A 176 2.92 -1.92 4.48
N TRP A 177 2.02 -2.78 4.02
CA TRP A 177 0.80 -2.35 3.32
C TRP A 177 -0.06 -1.41 4.17
N ARG A 178 -0.13 -1.65 5.49
CA ARG A 178 -0.85 -0.76 6.41
C ARG A 178 -0.30 0.66 6.39
N GLU A 179 1.01 0.81 6.44
CA GLU A 179 1.65 2.12 6.41
C GLU A 179 1.48 2.80 5.02
N GLU A 180 1.59 2.04 3.94
CA GLU A 180 1.41 2.57 2.57
C GLU A 180 -0.04 3.02 2.32
N LEU A 181 -1.03 2.21 2.69
CA LEU A 181 -2.44 2.55 2.57
C LEU A 181 -2.82 3.71 3.49
N ALA A 182 -2.28 3.75 4.71
CA ALA A 182 -2.50 4.87 5.62
C ALA A 182 -1.94 6.18 5.07
N GLY A 183 -0.73 6.15 4.49
CA GLY A 183 -0.13 7.31 3.85
C GLY A 183 -0.95 7.83 2.67
N GLU A 184 -1.42 6.92 1.80
CA GLU A 184 -2.26 7.27 0.66
C GLU A 184 -3.63 7.82 1.11
N LEU A 185 -4.26 7.21 2.12
CA LEU A 185 -5.53 7.68 2.67
C LEU A 185 -5.38 9.06 3.32
N ALA A 186 -4.30 9.30 4.07
CA ALA A 186 -4.00 10.60 4.65
C ALA A 186 -3.86 11.68 3.58
N ALA A 187 -3.12 11.38 2.50
CA ALA A 187 -2.96 12.30 1.37
C ALA A 187 -4.31 12.65 0.72
N ARG A 188 -5.19 11.66 0.53
CA ARG A 188 -6.54 11.85 -0.03
C ARG A 188 -7.42 12.76 0.83
N LEU A 189 -7.31 12.63 2.15
CA LEU A 189 -8.13 13.36 3.12
C LEU A 189 -7.50 14.71 3.54
N GLY A 190 -6.29 15.01 3.09
CA GLY A 190 -5.55 16.20 3.51
C GLY A 190 -5.17 16.18 4.99
N LEU A 191 -4.98 14.98 5.57
CA LEU A 191 -4.61 14.77 6.96
C LEU A 191 -3.09 14.64 7.11
N ASP A 192 -2.54 15.17 8.22
CA ASP A 192 -1.15 14.89 8.58
C ASP A 192 -1.07 13.52 9.27
N PRO A 193 -0.30 12.55 8.73
CA PRO A 193 -0.14 11.25 9.36
C PRO A 193 0.48 11.28 10.75
N ALA A 194 1.19 12.36 11.12
CA ALA A 194 1.78 12.53 12.44
C ALA A 194 0.74 12.94 13.49
N ASP A 195 -0.28 13.70 13.08
CA ASP A 195 -1.29 14.26 13.98
C ASP A 195 -2.56 13.42 14.04
N SER A 196 -2.86 12.63 13.01
CA SER A 196 -4.10 11.85 12.90
C SER A 196 -3.85 10.35 13.00
N LEU A 197 -4.52 9.71 13.96
CA LEU A 197 -4.54 8.25 14.10
C LEU A 197 -5.46 7.58 13.06
N TYR A 198 -6.41 8.35 12.51
CA TYR A 198 -7.48 7.80 11.67
C TYR A 198 -6.96 7.02 10.45
N PRO A 199 -6.02 7.52 9.61
CA PRO A 199 -5.57 6.80 8.42
C PRO A 199 -4.98 5.41 8.74
N ARG A 200 -4.21 5.31 9.83
CA ARG A 200 -3.63 4.03 10.28
C ARG A 200 -4.68 3.07 10.81
N LEU A 201 -5.66 3.56 11.56
CA LEU A 201 -6.77 2.75 12.05
C LEU A 201 -7.63 2.25 10.89
N ALA A 202 -7.98 3.12 9.95
CA ALA A 202 -8.79 2.77 8.80
C ALA A 202 -8.10 1.74 7.90
N ALA A 203 -6.81 1.93 7.57
CA ALA A 203 -6.01 0.95 6.84
C ALA A 203 -5.90 -0.38 7.60
N GLY A 204 -5.73 -0.33 8.93
CA GLY A 204 -5.70 -1.52 9.78
C GLY A 204 -7.01 -2.30 9.78
N MET A 205 -8.15 -1.62 9.85
CA MET A 205 -9.48 -2.26 9.76
C MET A 205 -9.70 -2.89 8.39
N ALA A 206 -9.31 -2.21 7.32
CA ALA A 206 -9.43 -2.74 5.96
C ALA A 206 -8.61 -4.02 5.77
N LEU A 207 -7.35 -4.03 6.24
CA LEU A 207 -6.48 -5.21 6.15
C LEU A 207 -6.92 -6.34 7.08
N ALA A 208 -7.47 -6.03 8.27
CA ALA A 208 -8.05 -7.05 9.14
C ALA A 208 -9.27 -7.74 8.49
N ALA A 209 -10.10 -6.98 7.76
CA ALA A 209 -11.18 -7.55 6.97
C ALA A 209 -10.63 -8.43 5.83
N PHE A 210 -9.61 -7.97 5.12
CA PHE A 210 -8.92 -8.71 4.07
C PHE A 210 -8.35 -10.05 4.59
N ASP A 211 -7.56 -10.04 5.67
CA ASP A 211 -6.99 -11.25 6.28
C ASP A 211 -8.09 -12.23 6.71
N THR A 212 -9.15 -11.72 7.36
CA THR A 212 -10.28 -12.53 7.81
C THR A 212 -10.99 -13.22 6.64
N VAL A 213 -11.22 -12.48 5.55
CA VAL A 213 -11.85 -13.02 4.33
C VAL A 213 -10.94 -14.06 3.67
N LEU A 214 -9.65 -13.78 3.56
CA LEU A 214 -8.69 -14.69 2.94
C LEU A 214 -8.60 -16.02 3.69
N ARG A 215 -8.56 -15.98 5.03
CA ARG A 215 -8.59 -17.18 5.88
C ARG A 215 -9.89 -17.93 5.73
N ARG A 216 -11.02 -17.23 5.87
CA ARG A 216 -12.34 -17.84 5.75
C ARG A 216 -12.52 -18.53 4.39
N TRP A 217 -12.19 -17.86 3.31
CA TRP A 217 -12.24 -18.41 1.97
C TRP A 217 -11.36 -19.67 1.82
N SER A 218 -10.16 -19.65 2.40
CA SER A 218 -9.27 -20.82 2.36
C SER A 218 -9.78 -22.01 3.17
N GLU A 219 -10.55 -21.79 4.25
CA GLU A 219 -11.12 -22.81 5.12
C GLU A 219 -12.41 -23.39 4.54
N ASP A 220 -13.32 -22.57 4.03
CA ASP A 220 -14.61 -23.00 3.48
C ASP A 220 -14.45 -23.92 2.28
N ALA A 221 -13.48 -23.68 1.45
CA ALA A 221 -13.14 -24.56 0.33
C ALA A 221 -12.60 -25.94 0.77
N ASP A 222 -12.12 -26.10 2.01
CA ASP A 222 -11.78 -27.41 2.59
C ASP A 222 -13.05 -28.18 3.02
N ALA A 223 -14.07 -27.46 3.53
CA ALA A 223 -15.27 -28.05 4.08
C ALA A 223 -16.28 -28.50 3.01
N ALA A 224 -16.34 -27.79 1.88
CA ALA A 224 -17.35 -27.98 0.85
C ALA A 224 -16.94 -28.94 -0.28
N GLY A 225 -15.67 -29.29 -0.41
CA GLY A 225 -15.17 -30.13 -1.53
C GLY A 225 -15.33 -29.50 -2.92
N ASP A 226 -15.92 -28.32 -2.98
CA ASP A 226 -16.14 -27.53 -4.19
C ASP A 226 -15.99 -26.04 -3.87
N ALA A 227 -15.28 -25.29 -4.69
CA ALA A 227 -14.97 -23.88 -4.49
C ALA A 227 -16.19 -22.92 -4.56
N GLY A 228 -17.39 -23.46 -4.42
CA GLY A 228 -18.63 -22.87 -4.96
C GLY A 228 -19.39 -21.88 -4.09
N ASP A 229 -19.17 -21.74 -2.77
CA ASP A 229 -20.15 -20.99 -1.96
C ASP A 229 -19.64 -19.73 -1.27
N ALA A 230 -18.36 -19.42 -1.35
CA ALA A 230 -17.83 -18.21 -0.74
C ALA A 230 -16.88 -17.44 -1.67
N ASP A 231 -17.44 -16.74 -2.66
CA ASP A 231 -16.67 -15.74 -3.43
C ASP A 231 -16.02 -14.74 -2.44
N PRO A 232 -14.68 -14.61 -2.42
CA PRO A 232 -13.98 -13.69 -1.54
C PRO A 232 -14.42 -12.24 -1.73
N LEU A 233 -14.89 -11.85 -2.92
CA LEU A 233 -15.44 -10.52 -3.18
C LEU A 233 -16.79 -10.31 -2.46
N VAL A 234 -17.65 -11.33 -2.39
CA VAL A 234 -18.89 -11.25 -1.64
C VAL A 234 -18.62 -11.14 -0.14
N LEU A 235 -17.64 -11.89 0.36
CA LEU A 235 -17.26 -11.86 1.76
C LEU A 235 -16.69 -10.49 2.17
N ILE A 236 -15.81 -9.88 1.36
CA ILE A 236 -15.22 -8.58 1.69
C ILE A 236 -16.27 -7.46 1.66
N VAL A 237 -17.20 -7.47 0.72
CA VAL A 237 -18.31 -6.50 0.68
C VAL A 237 -19.16 -6.61 1.95
N ARG A 238 -19.49 -7.83 2.41
CA ARG A 238 -20.22 -8.03 3.67
C ARG A 238 -19.45 -7.53 4.89
N ALA A 239 -18.14 -7.75 4.94
CA ALA A 239 -17.29 -7.25 6.02
C ALA A 239 -17.27 -5.71 6.04
N PHE A 240 -17.10 -5.08 4.89
CA PHE A 240 -17.09 -3.63 4.77
C PHE A 240 -18.44 -2.98 5.07
N ALA A 241 -19.55 -3.64 4.79
CA ALA A 241 -20.88 -3.14 5.19
C ALA A 241 -20.99 -2.92 6.72
N GLN A 242 -20.25 -3.69 7.52
CA GLN A 242 -20.18 -3.53 8.98
C GLN A 242 -19.16 -2.47 9.40
N LEU A 243 -18.08 -2.28 8.64
CA LEU A 243 -17.00 -1.35 8.96
C LEU A 243 -17.27 0.07 8.46
N ALA A 244 -18.08 0.23 7.41
CA ALA A 244 -18.33 1.53 6.76
C ALA A 244 -18.72 2.66 7.72
N PRO A 245 -19.61 2.48 8.71
CA PRO A 245 -19.94 3.55 9.63
C PRO A 245 -18.74 4.09 10.45
N ALA A 246 -17.78 3.20 10.78
CA ALA A 246 -16.59 3.60 11.51
C ALA A 246 -15.51 4.16 10.56
N LEU A 247 -15.44 3.67 9.32
CA LEU A 247 -14.52 4.14 8.31
C LEU A 247 -14.90 5.50 7.73
N ASP A 248 -16.16 5.86 7.75
CA ASP A 248 -16.66 7.14 7.20
C ASP A 248 -16.87 8.21 8.27
N ALA A 249 -16.59 7.90 9.54
CA ALA A 249 -16.64 8.85 10.67
C ALA A 249 -15.36 9.70 10.74
N VAL A 250 -15.13 10.57 9.73
CA VAL A 250 -13.94 11.45 9.61
C VAL A 250 -14.27 12.86 10.08
#